data_580bd12805377808b82895aaeecb5402
#
_entry.id   580bd12805377808b82895aaeecb5402
#
_cell.length_a   1.000
_cell.length_b   1.000
_cell.length_c   1.000
_cell.angle_alpha   90.00
_cell.angle_beta   90.00
_cell.angle_gamma   90.00
#
_symmetry.space_group_name_H-M   'P 1'
#
loop_
_entity.id
_entity.type
_entity.pdbx_description
1 polymer ?
#
loop_
_entity_poly.entity_id
_entity_poly.type
_entity_poly.pdbx_seq_one_letter_code
_entity_poly.pdbx_strand_id
1 'polypeptide(L)'
;MILTILSAAAIIGMLAFATWRNKGLPECLSDCYYIIGLPFTFIFFAASWAVLLPAMEHWASPVTVGMVFALSLVGVAADYKDEDYRFEHIAGAVVAALLSAVFVIHTNPAALFCYAVALPGIIDRKRWLLYAELACFASVWVAV
;
A
#
# COMPACT_ATOMS: atom_id res chain seq x y z
N MET A 1 8.34 15.53 0.79
CA MET A 1 8.24 15.40 2.27
C MET A 1 6.81 15.60 2.79
N ILE A 2 6.12 16.73 2.58
CA ILE A 2 4.74 16.94 3.12
C ILE A 2 3.77 15.88 2.60
N LEU A 3 3.74 15.63 1.30
CA LEU A 3 2.85 14.64 0.68
C LEU A 3 3.12 13.22 1.21
N THR A 4 4.38 12.87 1.44
CA THR A 4 4.77 11.58 2.02
C THR A 4 4.22 11.41 3.44
N ILE A 5 4.32 12.48 4.26
CA ILE A 5 3.75 12.48 5.62
C ILE A 5 2.22 12.35 5.57
N LEU A 6 1.57 13.06 4.65
CA LEU A 6 0.11 12.97 4.48
C LEU A 6 -0.33 11.56 4.04
N SER A 7 0.42 10.93 3.13
CA SER A 7 0.19 9.54 2.72
C SER A 7 0.28 8.59 3.92
N ALA A 8 1.37 8.70 4.70
CA ALA A 8 1.56 7.87 5.88
C ALA A 8 0.44 8.08 6.92
N ALA A 9 0.10 9.33 7.20
CA ALA A 9 -0.97 9.66 8.14
C ALA A 9 -2.33 9.12 7.68
N ALA A 10 -2.63 9.18 6.37
CA ALA A 10 -3.88 8.66 5.81
C ALA A 10 -3.96 7.12 5.93
N ILE A 11 -2.91 6.38 5.56
CA ILE A 11 -2.88 4.92 5.66
C ILE A 11 -2.94 4.47 7.12
N ILE A 12 -2.14 5.07 8.02
CA ILE A 12 -2.13 4.72 9.43
C ILE A 12 -3.46 5.08 10.09
N GLY A 13 -4.02 6.25 9.80
CA GLY A 13 -5.31 6.70 10.32
C GLY A 13 -6.46 5.81 9.86
N MET A 14 -6.47 5.42 8.59
CA MET A 14 -7.43 4.48 8.04
C MET A 14 -7.35 3.12 8.71
N LEU A 15 -6.14 2.58 8.90
CA LEU A 15 -5.91 1.31 9.57
C LEU A 15 -6.32 1.38 11.05
N ALA A 16 -5.99 2.46 11.74
CA ALA A 16 -6.39 2.67 13.14
C ALA A 16 -7.91 2.72 13.30
N PHE A 17 -8.60 3.46 12.41
CA PHE A 17 -10.07 3.53 12.40
C PHE A 17 -10.70 2.16 12.10
N ALA A 18 -10.20 1.44 11.09
CA ALA A 18 -10.68 0.10 10.75
C ALA A 18 -10.47 -0.87 11.93
N THR A 19 -9.30 -0.83 12.57
CA THR A 19 -8.97 -1.65 13.75
C THR A 19 -9.91 -1.36 14.91
N TRP A 20 -10.18 -0.10 15.20
CA TRP A 20 -11.12 0.31 16.26
C TRP A 20 -12.53 -0.18 15.97
N ARG A 21 -13.02 -0.01 14.73
CA ARG A 21 -14.38 -0.40 14.34
C ARG A 21 -14.57 -1.90 14.32
N ASN A 22 -13.56 -2.64 13.86
CA ASN A 22 -13.57 -4.12 13.75
C ASN A 22 -13.20 -4.82 15.06
N LYS A 23 -12.78 -4.08 16.10
CA LYS A 23 -12.23 -4.61 17.36
C LYS A 23 -11.02 -5.54 17.16
N GLY A 24 -10.25 -5.31 16.11
CA GLY A 24 -9.05 -6.06 15.78
C GLY A 24 -8.43 -5.65 14.45
N LEU A 25 -7.15 -5.94 14.26
CA LEU A 25 -6.45 -5.63 13.02
C LEU A 25 -7.07 -6.40 11.84
N PRO A 26 -7.25 -5.75 10.68
CA PRO A 26 -7.64 -6.43 9.44
C PRO A 26 -6.56 -7.42 8.97
N GLU A 27 -6.90 -8.31 8.06
CA GLU A 27 -5.94 -9.29 7.51
C GLU A 27 -5.02 -8.66 6.44
N CYS A 28 -5.52 -7.64 5.73
CA CYS A 28 -4.77 -6.82 4.77
C CYS A 28 -5.33 -5.39 4.75
N LEU A 29 -4.65 -4.46 4.09
CA LEU A 29 -5.15 -3.08 3.94
C LEU A 29 -6.47 -3.03 3.18
N SER A 30 -6.63 -3.88 2.18
CA SER A 30 -7.85 -3.93 1.38
C SER A 30 -9.08 -4.39 2.18
N ASP A 31 -8.90 -5.15 3.27
CA ASP A 31 -10.01 -5.47 4.16
C ASP A 31 -10.64 -4.25 4.82
N CYS A 32 -9.90 -3.14 4.89
CA CYS A 32 -10.45 -1.87 5.37
C CYS A 32 -11.64 -1.41 4.51
N TYR A 33 -11.71 -1.79 3.23
CA TYR A 33 -12.87 -1.53 2.37
C TYR A 33 -14.17 -2.11 2.95
N TYR A 34 -14.13 -3.36 3.44
CA TYR A 34 -15.31 -4.02 4.01
C TYR A 34 -15.73 -3.45 5.38
N ILE A 35 -14.81 -2.76 6.04
CA ILE A 35 -15.05 -2.14 7.36
C ILE A 35 -15.52 -0.69 7.22
N ILE A 36 -14.89 0.07 6.30
CA ILE A 36 -15.09 1.52 6.12
C ILE A 36 -16.08 1.82 4.99
N GLY A 37 -16.11 0.96 3.96
CA GLY A 37 -16.91 1.14 2.75
C GLY A 37 -16.25 2.09 1.74
N LEU A 38 -17.07 2.73 0.90
CA LEU A 38 -16.62 3.61 -0.17
C LEU A 38 -15.58 4.67 0.23
N PRO A 39 -15.62 5.30 1.43
CA PRO A 39 -14.56 6.22 1.86
C PRO A 39 -13.16 5.61 1.83
N PHE A 40 -13.01 4.31 2.01
CA PHE A 40 -11.72 3.62 1.87
C PHE A 40 -11.08 3.91 0.50
N THR A 41 -11.84 3.73 -0.57
CA THR A 41 -11.34 3.92 -1.94
C THR A 41 -10.76 5.32 -2.13
N PHE A 42 -11.47 6.35 -1.69
CA PHE A 42 -11.00 7.74 -1.80
C PHE A 42 -9.75 8.00 -0.96
N ILE A 43 -9.71 7.51 0.28
CA ILE A 43 -8.55 7.66 1.18
C ILE A 43 -7.35 6.91 0.60
N PHE A 44 -7.55 5.69 0.12
CA PHE A 44 -6.50 4.87 -0.47
C PHE A 44 -5.91 5.52 -1.73
N PHE A 45 -6.75 6.03 -2.64
CA PHE A 45 -6.29 6.77 -3.81
C PHE A 45 -5.52 8.03 -3.41
N ALA A 46 -6.05 8.85 -2.53
CA ALA A 46 -5.39 10.08 -2.07
C ALA A 46 -4.04 9.78 -1.44
N ALA A 47 -3.95 8.75 -0.58
CA ALA A 47 -2.72 8.32 0.05
C ALA A 47 -1.70 7.77 -0.96
N SER A 48 -2.15 6.97 -1.92
CA SER A 48 -1.31 6.42 -2.99
C SER A 48 -0.73 7.54 -3.87
N TRP A 49 -1.55 8.47 -4.33
CA TRP A 49 -1.08 9.60 -5.12
C TRP A 49 -0.16 10.53 -4.32
N ALA A 50 -0.41 10.72 -3.04
CA ALA A 50 0.44 11.55 -2.18
C ALA A 50 1.87 11.01 -2.02
N VAL A 51 2.10 9.70 -2.21
CA VAL A 51 3.45 9.12 -2.23
C VAL A 51 3.99 8.96 -3.65
N LEU A 52 3.14 8.69 -4.62
CA LEU A 52 3.57 8.46 -6.01
C LEU A 52 4.02 9.75 -6.71
N LEU A 53 3.41 10.90 -6.40
CA LEU A 53 3.86 12.19 -6.95
C LEU A 53 5.31 12.50 -6.60
N PRO A 54 5.75 12.48 -5.31
CA PRO A 54 7.16 12.59 -4.98
C PRO A 54 8.04 11.50 -5.60
N ALA A 55 7.55 10.25 -5.67
CA ALA A 55 8.31 9.18 -6.30
C ALA A 55 8.57 9.44 -7.80
N MET A 56 7.60 10.00 -8.51
CA MET A 56 7.77 10.42 -9.91
C MET A 56 8.72 11.61 -10.06
N GLU A 57 8.76 12.53 -9.09
CA GLU A 57 9.75 13.61 -9.06
C GLU A 57 11.18 13.08 -8.86
N HIS A 58 11.33 12.07 -7.99
CA HIS A 58 12.64 11.44 -7.76
C HIS A 58 13.13 10.59 -8.93
N TRP A 59 12.23 9.86 -9.54
CA TRP A 59 12.57 8.98 -10.66
C TRP A 59 11.39 8.81 -11.61
N ALA A 60 11.24 9.74 -12.56
CA ALA A 60 10.25 9.63 -13.63
C ALA A 60 10.65 8.48 -14.60
N SER A 61 10.06 7.32 -14.42
CA SER A 61 10.41 6.10 -15.13
C SER A 61 9.17 5.24 -15.40
N PRO A 62 9.27 4.25 -16.32
CA PRO A 62 8.22 3.26 -16.49
C PRO A 62 7.85 2.52 -15.19
N VAL A 63 8.80 2.40 -14.25
CA VAL A 63 8.58 1.77 -12.93
C VAL A 63 7.57 2.57 -12.12
N THR A 64 7.79 3.88 -11.96
CA THR A 64 6.88 4.75 -11.20
C THR A 64 5.53 4.89 -11.87
N VAL A 65 5.48 4.98 -13.18
CA VAL A 65 4.22 4.95 -13.95
C VAL A 65 3.47 3.63 -13.73
N GLY A 66 4.19 2.50 -13.79
CA GLY A 66 3.64 1.18 -13.51
C GLY A 66 3.09 1.05 -12.09
N MET A 67 3.76 1.64 -11.08
CA MET A 67 3.26 1.69 -9.70
C MET A 67 1.93 2.44 -9.59
N VAL A 68 1.77 3.57 -10.31
CA VAL A 68 0.51 4.32 -10.38
C VAL A 68 -0.61 3.45 -10.90
N PHE A 69 -0.40 2.77 -12.05
CA PHE A 69 -1.40 1.88 -12.63
C PHE A 69 -1.75 0.72 -11.71
N ALA A 70 -0.74 0.08 -11.13
CA ALA A 70 -0.92 -1.07 -10.25
C ALA A 70 -1.71 -0.72 -8.99
N LEU A 71 -1.37 0.39 -8.30
CA LEU A 71 -2.12 0.85 -7.14
C LEU A 71 -3.52 1.36 -7.52
N SER A 72 -3.70 1.91 -8.72
CA SER A 72 -5.02 2.27 -9.21
C SER A 72 -5.91 1.04 -9.40
N LEU A 73 -5.38 -0.07 -9.93
CA LEU A 73 -6.11 -1.34 -10.03
C LEU A 73 -6.53 -1.85 -8.65
N VAL A 74 -5.64 -1.83 -7.66
CA VAL A 74 -5.97 -2.22 -6.28
C VAL A 74 -7.11 -1.37 -5.72
N GLY A 75 -7.10 -0.07 -5.96
CA GLY A 75 -8.13 0.85 -5.47
C GLY A 75 -9.48 0.70 -6.18
N VAL A 76 -9.48 0.49 -7.49
CA VAL A 76 -10.71 0.30 -8.28
C VAL A 76 -11.33 -1.07 -7.99
N ALA A 77 -10.50 -2.11 -7.88
CA ALA A 77 -10.93 -3.47 -7.55
C ALA A 77 -10.94 -3.72 -6.02
N ALA A 78 -11.34 -2.72 -5.22
CA ALA A 78 -11.30 -2.80 -3.75
C ALA A 78 -12.19 -3.92 -3.20
N ASP A 79 -13.26 -4.29 -3.91
CA ASP A 79 -14.14 -5.43 -3.58
C ASP A 79 -13.57 -6.76 -4.08
N TYR A 80 -12.33 -7.06 -3.67
CA TYR A 80 -11.56 -8.22 -4.14
C TYR A 80 -12.10 -9.58 -3.65
N LYS A 81 -13.07 -9.61 -2.72
CA LYS A 81 -13.74 -10.85 -2.29
C LYS A 81 -14.79 -11.28 -3.31
N ASP A 82 -15.25 -10.36 -4.15
CA ASP A 82 -16.00 -10.68 -5.34
C ASP A 82 -15.09 -11.34 -6.40
N GLU A 83 -15.54 -12.44 -7.01
CA GLU A 83 -14.75 -13.18 -7.99
C GLU A 83 -14.42 -12.34 -9.23
N ASP A 84 -15.31 -11.43 -9.61
CA ASP A 84 -15.17 -10.57 -10.79
C ASP A 84 -13.99 -9.58 -10.67
N TYR A 85 -13.61 -9.18 -9.44
CA TYR A 85 -12.56 -8.18 -9.20
C TYR A 85 -11.28 -8.75 -8.57
N ARG A 86 -11.31 -10.01 -8.17
CA ARG A 86 -10.21 -10.64 -7.43
C ARG A 86 -8.91 -10.67 -8.21
N PHE A 87 -8.98 -11.00 -9.50
CA PHE A 87 -7.77 -11.12 -10.33
C PHE A 87 -7.07 -9.77 -10.49
N GLU A 88 -7.80 -8.72 -10.85
CA GLU A 88 -7.28 -7.37 -11.05
C GLU A 88 -6.67 -6.82 -9.76
N HIS A 89 -7.33 -7.06 -8.63
CA HIS A 89 -6.83 -6.64 -7.33
C HIS A 89 -5.50 -7.31 -6.98
N ILE A 90 -5.46 -8.64 -7.06
CA ILE A 90 -4.24 -9.41 -6.72
C ILE A 90 -3.11 -9.08 -7.70
N ALA A 91 -3.39 -9.03 -9.00
CA ALA A 91 -2.41 -8.66 -10.01
C ALA A 91 -1.85 -7.26 -9.76
N GLY A 92 -2.72 -6.28 -9.48
CA GLY A 92 -2.32 -4.92 -9.11
C GLY A 92 -1.43 -4.89 -7.86
N ALA A 93 -1.81 -5.60 -6.80
CA ALA A 93 -1.05 -5.64 -5.56
C ALA A 93 0.36 -6.25 -5.75
N VAL A 94 0.44 -7.37 -6.47
CA VAL A 94 1.74 -8.04 -6.76
C VAL A 94 2.63 -7.13 -7.61
N VAL A 95 2.10 -6.55 -8.68
CA VAL A 95 2.86 -5.64 -9.55
C VAL A 95 3.31 -4.40 -8.78
N ALA A 96 2.43 -3.80 -7.96
CA ALA A 96 2.79 -2.66 -7.12
C ALA A 96 3.93 -3.00 -6.15
N ALA A 97 3.89 -4.16 -5.50
CA ALA A 97 4.93 -4.61 -4.58
C ALA A 97 6.28 -4.82 -5.29
N LEU A 98 6.28 -5.46 -6.46
CA LEU A 98 7.50 -5.68 -7.24
C LEU A 98 8.12 -4.37 -7.73
N LEU A 99 7.28 -3.47 -8.28
CA LEU A 99 7.76 -2.19 -8.78
C LEU A 99 8.22 -1.26 -7.66
N SER A 100 7.57 -1.31 -6.47
CA SER A 100 8.04 -0.56 -5.30
C SER A 100 9.42 -1.03 -4.84
N ALA A 101 9.68 -2.34 -4.85
CA ALA A 101 11.00 -2.88 -4.53
C ALA A 101 12.07 -2.40 -5.53
N VAL A 102 11.77 -2.44 -6.83
CA VAL A 102 12.69 -1.92 -7.88
C VAL A 102 12.94 -0.43 -7.67
N PHE A 103 11.90 0.36 -7.41
CA PHE A 103 12.02 1.79 -7.14
C PHE A 103 12.93 2.05 -5.94
N VAL A 104 12.71 1.37 -4.82
CA VAL A 104 13.49 1.51 -3.58
C VAL A 104 14.95 1.14 -3.80
N ILE A 105 15.23 0.03 -4.48
CA ILE A 105 16.61 -0.39 -4.81
C ILE A 105 17.33 0.67 -5.65
N HIS A 106 16.62 1.30 -6.57
CA HIS A 106 17.21 2.32 -7.44
C HIS A 106 17.43 3.66 -6.74
N THR A 107 16.47 4.11 -5.93
CA THR A 107 16.47 5.47 -5.34
C THR A 107 17.19 5.53 -3.99
N ASN A 108 16.89 4.60 -3.09
CA ASN A 108 17.46 4.54 -1.75
C ASN A 108 17.51 3.10 -1.21
N PRO A 109 18.53 2.32 -1.56
CA PRO A 109 18.64 0.91 -1.12
C PRO A 109 18.57 0.73 0.41
N ALA A 110 18.97 1.76 1.19
CA ALA A 110 18.88 1.70 2.64
C ALA A 110 17.43 1.57 3.13
N ALA A 111 16.45 2.08 2.36
CA ALA A 111 15.03 1.97 2.71
C ALA A 111 14.52 0.51 2.67
N LEU A 112 15.30 -0.44 2.13
CA LEU A 112 14.98 -1.87 2.22
C LEU A 112 14.88 -2.38 3.66
N PHE A 113 15.51 -1.70 4.64
CA PHE A 113 15.33 -2.07 6.05
C PHE A 113 13.86 -2.00 6.50
N CYS A 114 13.02 -1.18 5.84
CA CYS A 114 11.59 -1.08 6.13
C CYS A 114 10.85 -2.41 5.89
N TYR A 115 11.40 -3.31 5.07
CA TYR A 115 10.83 -4.65 4.92
C TYR A 115 10.89 -5.49 6.21
N ALA A 116 11.68 -5.05 7.22
CA ALA A 116 11.61 -5.63 8.56
C ALA A 116 10.22 -5.48 9.20
N VAL A 117 9.39 -4.52 8.75
CA VAL A 117 7.98 -4.38 9.17
C VAL A 117 7.16 -5.62 8.80
N ALA A 118 7.59 -6.41 7.81
CA ALA A 118 6.94 -7.66 7.44
C ALA A 118 7.27 -8.84 8.36
N LEU A 119 8.33 -8.76 9.19
CA LEU A 119 8.76 -9.85 10.06
C LEU A 119 7.67 -10.37 11.03
N PRO A 120 6.83 -9.53 11.65
CA PRO A 120 5.72 -10.02 12.48
C PRO A 120 4.76 -10.95 11.72
N GLY A 121 4.64 -10.79 10.39
CA GLY A 121 3.84 -11.67 9.54
C GLY A 121 4.32 -13.13 9.51
N ILE A 122 5.59 -13.42 9.88
CA ILE A 122 6.11 -14.77 10.02
C ILE A 122 5.41 -15.49 11.17
N ILE A 123 5.12 -14.76 12.26
CA ILE A 123 4.45 -15.28 13.45
C ILE A 123 2.95 -15.21 13.28
N ASP A 124 2.44 -14.04 12.89
CA ASP A 124 1.01 -13.79 12.62
C ASP A 124 0.68 -14.09 11.16
N ARG A 125 0.64 -15.36 10.81
CA ARG A 125 0.38 -15.84 9.45
C ARG A 125 -0.97 -15.38 8.88
N LYS A 126 -1.93 -15.06 9.74
CA LYS A 126 -3.24 -14.56 9.31
C LYS A 126 -3.15 -13.15 8.71
N ARG A 127 -2.19 -12.34 9.20
CA ARG A 127 -2.01 -10.94 8.80
C ARG A 127 -0.70 -10.69 8.05
N TRP A 128 -0.04 -11.75 7.54
CA TRP A 128 1.23 -11.60 6.83
C TRP A 128 1.13 -10.60 5.66
N LEU A 129 -0.03 -10.59 4.97
CA LEU A 129 -0.27 -9.69 3.85
C LEU A 129 -0.34 -8.22 4.29
N LEU A 130 -1.03 -7.93 5.41
CA LEU A 130 -1.05 -6.59 5.99
C LEU A 130 0.35 -6.07 6.27
N TYR A 131 1.19 -6.89 6.90
CA TYR A 131 2.56 -6.49 7.21
C TYR A 131 3.41 -6.31 5.94
N ALA A 132 3.21 -7.13 4.91
CA ALA A 132 3.90 -6.98 3.63
C ALA A 132 3.48 -5.69 2.90
N GLU A 133 2.20 -5.37 2.86
CA GLU A 133 1.68 -4.13 2.27
C GLU A 133 2.23 -2.89 3.01
N LEU A 134 2.21 -2.91 4.35
CA LEU A 134 2.77 -1.83 5.15
C LEU A 134 4.28 -1.68 4.95
N ALA A 135 5.02 -2.77 4.79
CA ALA A 135 6.44 -2.74 4.49
C ALA A 135 6.73 -2.09 3.12
N CYS A 136 5.93 -2.41 2.10
CA CYS A 136 6.02 -1.78 0.78
C CYS A 136 5.77 -0.26 0.88
N PHE A 137 4.70 0.18 1.53
CA PHE A 137 4.44 1.61 1.72
C PHE A 137 5.56 2.29 2.50
N ALA A 138 5.99 1.71 3.64
CA ALA A 138 7.04 2.27 4.47
C ALA A 138 8.36 2.43 3.71
N SER A 139 8.73 1.45 2.88
CA SER A 139 9.95 1.50 2.08
C SER A 139 9.94 2.63 1.07
N VAL A 140 8.79 2.85 0.39
CA VAL A 140 8.64 3.97 -0.55
C VAL A 140 8.61 5.31 0.18
N TRP A 141 7.92 5.43 1.34
CA TRP A 141 7.92 6.67 2.13
C TRP A 141 9.32 7.09 2.56
N VAL A 142 10.20 6.13 2.89
CA VAL A 142 11.59 6.42 3.28
C VAL A 142 12.48 6.67 2.07
N ALA A 143 12.13 6.11 0.90
CA ALA A 143 12.93 6.28 -0.32
C ALA A 143 12.72 7.63 -1.02
N VAL A 144 11.61 8.32 -0.78
CA VAL A 144 11.25 9.65 -1.34
C VAL A 144 11.40 10.76 -0.30
#